data_f5aea3ea737597998894665ae981a938
#
_entry.id   f5aea3ea737597998894665ae981a938
#
_cell.length_a   1.000
_cell.length_b   1.000
_cell.length_c   1.000
_cell.angle_alpha   90.00
_cell.angle_beta   90.00
_cell.angle_gamma   90.00
#
_symmetry.space_group_name_H-M   'P 1'
#
loop_
_entity.id
_entity.type
_entity.pdbx_description
1 polymer ?
#
loop_
_entity_poly.entity_id
_entity_poly.type
_entity_poly.pdbx_seq_one_letter_code
_entity_poly.pdbx_strand_id
1 'polypeptide(L)'
;HTHDGGKDGKGTCSICGKQMAASLTVGGKTSWYAAFATAIEAANAADGAKTITLYQDVDGNVYGKRTAYELTRGPVTLATGGKRAKYVDLIAKGISLTVTGSNGGFYVTVDGKDAELTVNDGNTELAIVTAKNGGKLSLSNGTFSRVAVKDDGSSASLSGGSYGEITSDTGYVKPYALLAKGYAYKDTKKDKWLPNANSISSKVTVEKAPFAVEKIYPNS
;
A
#
# COMPACT_ATOMS: atom_id res chain seq x y z
N HIS A 1 5.84 8.28 -32.40
CA HIS A 1 4.54 8.85 -32.03
C HIS A 1 4.30 8.79 -30.52
N THR A 2 3.45 9.66 -30.03
CA THR A 2 2.99 9.62 -28.65
C THR A 2 1.94 8.51 -28.52
N HIS A 3 2.08 7.63 -27.52
CA HIS A 3 1.09 6.60 -27.25
C HIS A 3 -0.18 7.23 -26.67
N ASP A 4 -1.31 6.68 -27.05
CA ASP A 4 -2.61 6.93 -26.43
C ASP A 4 -3.15 5.66 -25.76
N GLY A 5 -4.24 5.77 -25.03
CA GLY A 5 -4.88 4.62 -24.34
C GLY A 5 -5.91 3.89 -25.18
N GLY A 6 -5.98 4.20 -26.47
CA GLY A 6 -7.03 3.71 -27.34
C GLY A 6 -8.38 4.41 -27.13
N LYS A 7 -9.31 4.19 -28.06
CA LYS A 7 -10.65 4.83 -28.03
C LYS A 7 -11.52 4.35 -26.84
N ASP A 8 -11.22 3.17 -26.31
CA ASP A 8 -11.95 2.56 -25.19
C ASP A 8 -11.31 2.84 -23.82
N GLY A 9 -10.16 3.54 -23.79
CA GLY A 9 -9.42 3.83 -22.57
C GLY A 9 -8.81 2.60 -21.87
N LYS A 10 -8.78 1.43 -22.54
CA LYS A 10 -8.27 0.19 -21.98
C LYS A 10 -6.75 0.02 -22.09
N GLY A 11 -6.07 1.06 -22.56
CA GLY A 11 -4.62 1.09 -22.60
C GLY A 11 -3.98 0.51 -23.86
N THR A 12 -4.75 0.16 -24.89
CA THR A 12 -4.17 -0.27 -26.19
C THR A 12 -4.03 0.93 -27.09
N CYS A 13 -2.79 1.27 -27.48
CA CYS A 13 -2.52 2.41 -28.34
C CYS A 13 -3.24 2.26 -29.71
N SER A 14 -4.04 3.26 -30.09
CA SER A 14 -4.84 3.21 -31.32
C SER A 14 -3.98 3.27 -32.59
N ILE A 15 -2.74 3.78 -32.50
CA ILE A 15 -1.82 3.95 -33.61
C ILE A 15 -1.02 2.68 -33.91
N CYS A 16 -0.44 2.05 -32.88
CA CYS A 16 0.45 0.91 -33.05
C CYS A 16 -0.05 -0.41 -32.45
N GLY A 17 -1.23 -0.43 -31.84
CA GLY A 17 -1.80 -1.63 -31.21
C GLY A 17 -1.10 -2.12 -29.93
N LYS A 18 -0.06 -1.39 -29.46
CA LYS A 18 0.71 -1.80 -28.27
C LYS A 18 -0.11 -1.60 -27.01
N GLN A 19 -0.16 -2.62 -26.16
CA GLN A 19 -0.75 -2.51 -24.83
C GLN A 19 0.18 -1.68 -23.94
N MET A 20 -0.35 -0.61 -23.32
CA MET A 20 0.37 0.20 -22.35
C MET A 20 0.41 -0.50 -20.99
N ALA A 21 1.53 -0.33 -20.29
CA ALA A 21 1.66 -0.84 -18.91
C ALA A 21 0.92 0.05 -17.92
N ALA A 22 1.03 1.37 -18.10
CA ALA A 22 0.43 2.35 -17.20
C ALA A 22 0.05 3.65 -17.90
N SER A 23 -0.82 4.43 -17.25
CA SER A 23 -0.99 5.85 -17.54
C SER A 23 -0.68 6.69 -16.29
N LEU A 24 -0.32 7.96 -16.52
CA LEU A 24 -0.18 8.98 -15.49
C LEU A 24 -1.13 10.13 -15.79
N THR A 25 -2.00 10.46 -14.85
CA THR A 25 -2.90 11.61 -14.92
C THR A 25 -2.43 12.67 -13.93
N VAL A 26 -2.18 13.90 -14.42
CA VAL A 26 -1.80 15.08 -13.64
C VAL A 26 -2.63 16.26 -14.11
N GLY A 27 -3.32 16.95 -13.21
CA GLY A 27 -4.16 18.10 -13.56
C GLY A 27 -5.19 17.83 -14.67
N GLY A 28 -5.76 16.62 -14.70
CA GLY A 28 -6.72 16.18 -15.72
C GLY A 28 -6.13 15.76 -17.06
N LYS A 29 -4.81 15.88 -17.25
CA LYS A 29 -4.13 15.40 -18.48
C LYS A 29 -3.55 14.02 -18.25
N THR A 30 -3.79 13.10 -19.19
CA THR A 30 -3.31 11.71 -19.12
C THR A 30 -2.24 11.45 -20.17
N SER A 31 -1.13 10.88 -19.73
CA SER A 31 -0.03 10.37 -20.57
C SER A 31 0.08 8.85 -20.40
N TRP A 32 0.49 8.16 -21.47
CA TRP A 32 0.50 6.70 -21.55
C TRP A 32 1.91 6.16 -21.69
N TYR A 33 2.20 5.07 -20.99
CA TYR A 33 3.55 4.52 -20.88
C TYR A 33 3.55 3.02 -21.14
N ALA A 34 4.51 2.60 -21.98
CA ALA A 34 4.71 1.20 -22.33
C ALA A 34 5.37 0.39 -21.20
N ALA A 35 5.96 1.06 -20.20
CA ALA A 35 6.58 0.43 -19.03
C ALA A 35 6.15 1.15 -17.74
N PHE A 36 6.00 0.39 -16.64
CA PHE A 36 5.67 0.95 -15.33
C PHE A 36 6.79 1.88 -14.81
N ALA A 37 8.06 1.50 -15.01
CA ALA A 37 9.21 2.32 -14.63
C ALA A 37 9.14 3.75 -15.20
N THR A 38 8.82 3.88 -16.48
CA THR A 38 8.73 5.18 -17.14
C THR A 38 7.57 6.02 -16.60
N ALA A 39 6.46 5.38 -16.19
CA ALA A 39 5.37 6.07 -15.52
C ALA A 39 5.77 6.60 -14.13
N ILE A 40 6.59 5.85 -13.37
CA ILE A 40 7.15 6.28 -12.08
C ILE A 40 8.11 7.47 -12.28
N GLU A 41 9.01 7.41 -13.26
CA GLU A 41 9.93 8.51 -13.59
C GLU A 41 9.15 9.79 -13.93
N ALA A 42 8.13 9.68 -14.78
CA ALA A 42 7.26 10.79 -15.13
C ALA A 42 6.48 11.33 -13.92
N ALA A 43 6.01 10.47 -13.03
CA ALA A 43 5.36 10.89 -11.80
C ALA A 43 6.31 11.68 -10.89
N ASN A 44 7.58 11.28 -10.81
CA ASN A 44 8.60 12.00 -10.05
C ASN A 44 9.01 13.33 -10.68
N ALA A 45 8.84 13.49 -12.00
CA ALA A 45 9.09 14.75 -12.70
C ALA A 45 7.92 15.73 -12.60
N ALA A 46 6.70 15.24 -12.37
CA ALA A 46 5.49 16.07 -12.33
C ALA A 46 5.24 16.64 -10.93
N ASP A 47 4.66 17.84 -10.87
CA ASP A 47 4.18 18.47 -9.63
C ASP A 47 2.69 18.20 -9.40
N GLY A 48 2.26 18.37 -8.13
CA GLY A 48 0.87 18.22 -7.71
C GLY A 48 0.39 16.78 -7.53
N ALA A 49 -0.91 16.67 -7.32
CA ALA A 49 -1.57 15.37 -7.16
C ALA A 49 -1.63 14.61 -8.49
N LYS A 50 -1.38 13.32 -8.44
CA LYS A 50 -1.31 12.49 -9.62
C LYS A 50 -1.85 11.09 -9.40
N THR A 51 -2.35 10.49 -10.49
CA THR A 51 -2.82 9.11 -10.48
C THR A 51 -2.05 8.29 -11.51
N ILE A 52 -1.44 7.20 -11.06
CA ILE A 52 -0.89 6.16 -11.93
C ILE A 52 -1.92 5.05 -12.01
N THR A 53 -2.37 4.70 -13.22
CA THR A 53 -3.30 3.59 -13.45
C THR A 53 -2.58 2.47 -14.19
N LEU A 54 -2.70 1.23 -13.70
CA LEU A 54 -2.11 0.06 -14.33
C LEU A 54 -3.08 -0.60 -15.31
N TYR A 55 -2.54 -1.06 -16.44
CA TYR A 55 -3.26 -1.82 -17.47
C TYR A 55 -2.70 -3.21 -17.70
N GLN A 56 -1.53 -3.49 -17.17
CA GLN A 56 -0.87 -4.80 -17.17
C GLN A 56 -0.36 -5.14 -15.77
N ASP A 57 -0.13 -6.42 -15.53
CA ASP A 57 0.63 -6.87 -14.37
C ASP A 57 2.07 -6.33 -14.45
N VAL A 58 2.67 -6.06 -13.29
CA VAL A 58 4.04 -5.54 -13.21
C VAL A 58 4.96 -6.66 -12.76
N ASP A 59 5.93 -7.04 -13.60
CA ASP A 59 7.00 -7.96 -13.21
C ASP A 59 8.31 -7.17 -13.04
N GLY A 60 8.77 -7.10 -11.79
CA GLY A 60 10.03 -6.46 -11.41
C GLY A 60 11.17 -7.44 -11.21
N ASN A 61 11.05 -8.68 -11.74
CA ASN A 61 12.09 -9.69 -11.59
C ASN A 61 13.33 -9.36 -12.42
N VAL A 62 14.44 -9.12 -11.72
CA VAL A 62 15.77 -9.01 -12.32
C VAL A 62 16.68 -10.03 -11.65
N TYR A 63 16.99 -11.12 -12.35
CA TYR A 63 17.83 -12.23 -11.83
C TYR A 63 17.37 -12.77 -10.45
N GLY A 64 16.06 -12.94 -10.27
CA GLY A 64 15.48 -13.41 -8.99
C GLY A 64 15.39 -12.36 -7.88
N LYS A 65 15.80 -11.12 -8.15
CA LYS A 65 15.71 -9.99 -7.20
C LYS A 65 14.51 -9.10 -7.52
N ARG A 66 13.98 -8.44 -6.50
CA ARG A 66 12.94 -7.42 -6.66
C ARG A 66 13.52 -6.13 -7.22
N THR A 67 12.73 -5.46 -8.06
CA THR A 67 13.01 -4.11 -8.52
C THR A 67 12.33 -3.12 -7.59
N ALA A 68 13.10 -2.14 -7.10
CA ALA A 68 12.59 -1.02 -6.33
C ALA A 68 12.18 0.13 -7.25
N TYR A 69 10.95 0.61 -7.06
CA TYR A 69 10.41 1.80 -7.70
C TYR A 69 10.17 2.86 -6.64
N GLU A 70 10.89 3.97 -6.72
CA GLU A 70 10.80 5.05 -5.75
C GLU A 70 9.87 6.17 -6.23
N LEU A 71 8.94 6.58 -5.38
CA LEU A 71 8.09 7.76 -5.56
C LEU A 71 8.57 8.83 -4.58
N THR A 72 9.01 9.96 -5.11
CA THR A 72 9.63 11.07 -4.35
C THR A 72 8.86 12.38 -4.44
N ARG A 73 7.87 12.44 -5.31
CA ARG A 73 6.97 13.60 -5.45
C ARG A 73 5.52 13.16 -5.39
N GLY A 74 4.76 13.71 -4.45
CA GLY A 74 3.36 13.33 -4.18
C GLY A 74 2.43 14.53 -4.11
N PRO A 75 1.18 14.27 -3.74
CA PRO A 75 0.59 12.95 -3.46
C PRO A 75 0.39 12.10 -4.71
N VAL A 76 0.46 10.78 -4.55
CA VAL A 76 0.26 9.80 -5.63
C VAL A 76 -0.86 8.83 -5.27
N THR A 77 -1.77 8.57 -6.22
CA THR A 77 -2.69 7.43 -6.16
C THR A 77 -2.22 6.38 -7.18
N LEU A 78 -1.97 5.14 -6.72
CA LEU A 78 -1.75 3.99 -7.58
C LEU A 78 -3.06 3.20 -7.69
N ALA A 79 -3.75 3.35 -8.82
CA ALA A 79 -4.95 2.60 -9.17
C ALA A 79 -4.54 1.37 -9.99
N THR A 80 -4.53 0.20 -9.36
CA THR A 80 -4.01 -1.01 -10.03
C THR A 80 -5.03 -1.71 -10.90
N GLY A 81 -6.33 -1.44 -10.73
CA GLY A 81 -7.39 -2.04 -11.55
C GLY A 81 -7.40 -3.58 -11.50
N GLY A 82 -7.07 -4.18 -10.36
CA GLY A 82 -6.96 -5.63 -10.20
C GLY A 82 -5.66 -6.24 -10.73
N LYS A 83 -4.70 -5.42 -11.14
CA LYS A 83 -3.41 -5.92 -11.63
C LYS A 83 -2.52 -6.38 -10.47
N ARG A 84 -1.70 -7.38 -10.77
CA ARG A 84 -0.72 -7.97 -9.85
C ARG A 84 0.65 -7.34 -10.02
N ALA A 85 1.42 -7.39 -8.93
CA ALA A 85 2.86 -7.18 -9.00
C ALA A 85 3.59 -8.48 -8.66
N LYS A 86 4.76 -8.66 -9.25
CA LYS A 86 5.67 -9.75 -8.94
C LYS A 86 7.08 -9.18 -8.84
N TYR A 87 7.76 -9.44 -7.74
CA TYR A 87 9.09 -8.89 -7.46
C TYR A 87 9.17 -7.34 -7.51
N VAL A 88 8.15 -6.65 -7.00
CA VAL A 88 8.06 -5.19 -7.00
C VAL A 88 8.11 -4.66 -5.59
N ASP A 89 9.10 -3.82 -5.29
CA ASP A 89 9.16 -2.97 -4.11
C ASP A 89 8.78 -1.54 -4.51
N LEU A 90 7.67 -1.03 -4.01
CA LEU A 90 7.23 0.35 -4.22
C LEU A 90 7.55 1.17 -2.97
N ILE A 91 8.37 2.21 -3.10
CA ILE A 91 8.86 3.00 -1.98
C ILE A 91 8.34 4.44 -2.12
N ALA A 92 7.52 4.88 -1.18
CA ALA A 92 7.09 6.27 -1.06
C ALA A 92 8.02 7.01 -0.09
N LYS A 93 8.84 7.93 -0.60
CA LYS A 93 9.80 8.72 0.18
C LYS A 93 9.27 10.12 0.46
N GLY A 94 8.87 10.37 1.72
CA GLY A 94 8.38 11.67 2.16
C GLY A 94 7.10 12.15 1.47
N ILE A 95 6.28 11.23 0.96
CA ILE A 95 5.06 11.55 0.22
C ILE A 95 3.86 10.71 0.67
N SER A 96 2.67 11.22 0.43
CA SER A 96 1.44 10.43 0.58
C SER A 96 1.21 9.54 -0.65
N LEU A 97 1.01 8.25 -0.42
CA LEU A 97 0.66 7.23 -1.40
C LEU A 97 -0.68 6.58 -1.04
N THR A 98 -1.63 6.58 -1.97
CA THR A 98 -2.85 5.78 -1.86
C THR A 98 -2.78 4.62 -2.85
N VAL A 99 -3.10 3.41 -2.42
CA VAL A 99 -3.16 2.23 -3.30
C VAL A 99 -4.58 1.68 -3.33
N THR A 100 -5.11 1.42 -4.53
CA THR A 100 -6.46 0.90 -4.73
C THR A 100 -6.51 -0.24 -5.74
N GLY A 101 -7.36 -1.23 -5.50
CA GLY A 101 -7.72 -2.30 -6.44
C GLY A 101 -6.61 -3.31 -6.73
N SER A 102 -5.58 -3.43 -5.89
CA SER A 102 -4.45 -4.36 -6.10
C SER A 102 -4.89 -5.81 -5.86
N ASN A 103 -4.44 -6.71 -6.75
CA ASN A 103 -4.65 -8.16 -6.63
C ASN A 103 -3.36 -8.87 -6.16
N GLY A 104 -2.70 -8.29 -5.15
CA GLY A 104 -1.53 -8.89 -4.49
C GLY A 104 -0.17 -8.57 -5.13
N GLY A 105 0.87 -8.96 -4.40
CA GLY A 105 2.25 -8.99 -4.87
C GLY A 105 3.08 -7.72 -4.67
N PHE A 106 2.46 -6.55 -4.47
CA PHE A 106 3.22 -5.34 -4.13
C PHE A 106 3.78 -5.41 -2.71
N TYR A 107 5.06 -5.08 -2.61
CA TYR A 107 5.71 -4.71 -1.36
C TYR A 107 5.75 -3.19 -1.29
N VAL A 108 5.12 -2.58 -0.31
CA VAL A 108 5.02 -1.12 -0.22
C VAL A 108 5.72 -0.64 1.04
N THR A 109 6.66 0.29 0.88
CA THR A 109 7.37 0.93 1.98
C THR A 109 7.08 2.42 1.99
N VAL A 110 6.70 2.96 3.14
CA VAL A 110 6.69 4.41 3.39
C VAL A 110 7.92 4.76 4.21
N ASP A 111 8.71 5.70 3.72
CA ASP A 111 10.04 6.05 4.21
C ASP A 111 10.13 7.56 4.48
N GLY A 112 10.23 7.94 5.73
CA GLY A 112 10.31 9.33 6.19
C GLY A 112 9.03 9.84 6.86
N LYS A 113 9.18 10.84 7.72
CA LYS A 113 8.12 11.37 8.60
C LYS A 113 6.89 11.93 7.88
N ASP A 114 7.06 12.36 6.61
CA ASP A 114 5.98 12.88 5.77
C ASP A 114 5.43 11.82 4.81
N ALA A 115 5.99 10.59 4.86
CA ALA A 115 5.52 9.47 4.06
C ALA A 115 4.32 8.80 4.72
N GLU A 116 3.24 8.63 3.94
CA GLU A 116 2.04 7.93 4.39
C GLU A 116 1.51 7.00 3.31
N LEU A 117 1.15 5.76 3.70
CA LEU A 117 0.36 4.86 2.89
C LEU A 117 -1.09 4.87 3.37
N THR A 118 -2.03 5.12 2.47
CA THR A 118 -3.46 4.96 2.70
C THR A 118 -4.00 3.78 1.87
N VAL A 119 -4.70 2.86 2.54
CA VAL A 119 -5.49 1.80 1.89
C VAL A 119 -6.87 1.77 2.55
N ASN A 120 -7.89 2.10 1.78
CA ASN A 120 -9.29 2.16 2.22
C ASN A 120 -10.23 1.33 1.34
N ASP A 121 -9.71 0.64 0.35
CA ASP A 121 -10.44 -0.20 -0.60
C ASP A 121 -10.32 -1.68 -0.24
N GLY A 122 -11.47 -2.35 -0.03
CA GLY A 122 -11.55 -3.77 0.32
C GLY A 122 -11.03 -4.71 -0.77
N ASN A 123 -10.95 -4.25 -2.01
CA ASN A 123 -10.41 -5.01 -3.13
C ASN A 123 -8.88 -4.89 -3.25
N THR A 124 -8.24 -4.20 -2.32
CA THR A 124 -6.78 -4.04 -2.32
C THR A 124 -6.11 -5.15 -1.50
N GLU A 125 -5.27 -5.91 -2.16
CA GLU A 125 -4.39 -6.89 -1.55
C GLU A 125 -2.92 -6.48 -1.74
N LEU A 126 -2.15 -6.39 -0.65
CA LEU A 126 -0.72 -6.09 -0.67
C LEU A 126 0.06 -7.21 0.06
N ALA A 127 1.24 -7.55 -0.46
CA ALA A 127 2.05 -8.60 0.17
C ALA A 127 2.62 -8.12 1.51
N ILE A 128 3.43 -7.08 1.50
CA ILE A 128 4.01 -6.51 2.72
C ILE A 128 3.88 -4.99 2.66
N VAL A 129 3.43 -4.40 3.77
CA VAL A 129 3.46 -2.94 3.95
C VAL A 129 4.38 -2.61 5.11
N THR A 130 5.27 -1.64 4.91
CA THR A 130 6.31 -1.28 5.87
C THR A 130 6.33 0.22 6.11
N ALA A 131 6.36 0.63 7.37
CA ALA A 131 6.67 2.00 7.77
C ALA A 131 8.06 2.06 8.38
N LYS A 132 8.87 3.02 7.95
CA LYS A 132 10.21 3.29 8.50
C LYS A 132 10.54 4.77 8.46
N ASN A 133 11.52 5.18 9.30
CA ASN A 133 12.02 6.55 9.39
C ASN A 133 10.91 7.60 9.63
N GLY A 134 9.94 7.25 10.48
CA GLY A 134 8.80 8.11 10.79
C GLY A 134 7.61 7.99 9.85
N GLY A 135 7.62 7.02 8.93
CA GLY A 135 6.52 6.74 8.00
C GLY A 135 5.24 6.28 8.70
N LYS A 136 4.10 6.48 8.05
CA LYS A 136 2.77 6.19 8.59
C LYS A 136 1.98 5.25 7.70
N LEU A 137 1.24 4.32 8.30
CA LEU A 137 0.28 3.45 7.62
C LEU A 137 -1.13 3.77 8.09
N SER A 138 -2.03 4.07 7.16
CA SER A 138 -3.46 4.32 7.39
C SER A 138 -4.26 3.26 6.65
N LEU A 139 -4.60 2.16 7.36
CA LEU A 139 -5.18 0.97 6.77
C LEU A 139 -6.59 0.75 7.34
N SER A 140 -7.61 1.15 6.58
CA SER A 140 -9.01 1.00 7.00
C SER A 140 -9.74 -0.14 6.31
N ASN A 141 -9.13 -0.76 5.30
CA ASN A 141 -9.64 -1.92 4.59
C ASN A 141 -8.50 -2.63 3.83
N GLY A 142 -8.82 -3.71 3.11
CA GLY A 142 -7.84 -4.46 2.31
C GLY A 142 -7.33 -5.73 3.00
N THR A 143 -6.44 -6.43 2.28
CA THR A 143 -5.77 -7.66 2.76
C THR A 143 -4.26 -7.50 2.70
N PHE A 144 -3.58 -7.82 3.79
CA PHE A 144 -2.14 -7.66 3.94
C PHE A 144 -1.54 -8.96 4.47
N SER A 145 -0.56 -9.52 3.73
CA SER A 145 0.15 -10.70 4.24
C SER A 145 0.98 -10.34 5.46
N ARG A 146 1.63 -9.16 5.45
CA ARG A 146 2.35 -8.64 6.62
C ARG A 146 2.31 -7.11 6.69
N VAL A 147 2.20 -6.61 7.92
CA VAL A 147 2.42 -5.20 8.28
C VAL A 147 3.65 -5.12 9.17
N ALA A 148 4.58 -4.22 8.86
CA ALA A 148 5.81 -4.01 9.61
C ALA A 148 6.01 -2.53 9.97
N VAL A 149 6.28 -2.25 11.25
CA VAL A 149 6.71 -0.95 11.74
C VAL A 149 8.15 -1.09 12.23
N LYS A 150 9.08 -0.35 11.64
CA LYS A 150 10.52 -0.61 11.75
C LYS A 150 11.25 0.22 12.80
N ASP A 151 10.66 1.30 13.27
CA ASP A 151 11.25 2.21 14.25
C ASP A 151 10.21 2.92 15.10
N ASP A 152 10.66 3.57 16.19
CA ASP A 152 9.78 4.22 17.17
C ASP A 152 9.10 5.49 16.63
N GLY A 153 9.67 6.12 15.57
CA GLY A 153 9.09 7.29 14.90
C GLY A 153 7.98 6.91 13.93
N SER A 154 7.93 5.65 13.53
CA SER A 154 6.95 5.13 12.56
C SER A 154 5.69 4.64 13.25
N SER A 155 4.56 4.69 12.54
CA SER A 155 3.27 4.35 13.13
C SER A 155 2.34 3.67 12.12
N ALA A 156 1.30 3.03 12.66
CA ALA A 156 0.17 2.55 11.88
C ALA A 156 -1.15 2.87 12.59
N SER A 157 -2.20 3.06 11.82
CA SER A 157 -3.58 3.18 12.27
C SER A 157 -4.42 2.14 11.53
N LEU A 158 -4.77 1.06 12.22
CA LEU A 158 -5.52 -0.05 11.66
C LEU A 158 -6.98 0.06 12.11
N SER A 159 -7.89 0.33 11.19
CA SER A 159 -9.32 0.50 11.45
C SER A 159 -10.21 -0.40 10.60
N GLY A 160 -9.64 -1.42 9.99
CA GLY A 160 -10.32 -2.44 9.19
C GLY A 160 -9.31 -3.33 8.48
N GLY A 161 -9.80 -4.26 7.66
CA GLY A 161 -8.95 -5.13 6.84
C GLY A 161 -8.56 -6.46 7.49
N SER A 162 -7.82 -7.26 6.73
CA SER A 162 -7.34 -8.59 7.10
C SER A 162 -5.81 -8.65 7.07
N TYR A 163 -5.20 -9.23 8.08
CA TYR A 163 -3.76 -9.23 8.31
C TYR A 163 -3.26 -10.66 8.59
N GLY A 164 -2.20 -11.08 7.88
CA GLY A 164 -1.55 -12.38 8.13
C GLY A 164 -0.59 -12.31 9.30
N GLU A 165 0.25 -11.28 9.32
CA GLU A 165 1.28 -11.06 10.34
C GLU A 165 1.45 -9.56 10.63
N ILE A 166 1.68 -9.22 11.89
CA ILE A 166 2.02 -7.84 12.29
C ILE A 166 3.31 -7.90 13.10
N THR A 167 4.35 -7.20 12.63
CA THR A 167 5.68 -7.21 13.22
C THR A 167 6.15 -5.80 13.58
N SER A 168 6.97 -5.73 14.62
CA SER A 168 7.77 -4.56 14.94
C SER A 168 9.20 -5.02 15.20
N ASP A 169 10.16 -4.48 14.47
CA ASP A 169 11.55 -4.87 14.60
C ASP A 169 12.18 -4.34 15.90
N THR A 170 11.64 -3.26 16.44
CA THR A 170 12.15 -2.66 17.68
C THR A 170 11.64 -3.35 18.95
N GLY A 171 10.63 -4.22 18.84
CA GLY A 171 9.95 -4.81 19.99
C GLY A 171 9.15 -3.82 20.86
N TYR A 172 9.30 -2.51 20.61
CA TYR A 172 8.63 -1.46 21.40
C TYR A 172 7.19 -1.20 20.92
N VAL A 173 6.93 -1.31 19.63
CA VAL A 173 5.57 -1.11 19.10
C VAL A 173 4.81 -2.44 19.14
N LYS A 174 3.90 -2.57 20.08
CA LYS A 174 3.05 -3.77 20.18
C LYS A 174 1.89 -3.70 19.18
N PRO A 175 1.43 -4.82 18.60
CA PRO A 175 0.31 -4.83 17.65
C PRO A 175 -0.93 -4.07 18.15
N TYR A 176 -1.31 -4.19 19.41
CA TYR A 176 -2.45 -3.45 19.95
C TYR A 176 -2.32 -1.92 19.86
N ALA A 177 -1.08 -1.40 19.90
CA ALA A 177 -0.82 0.05 19.76
C ALA A 177 -1.02 0.57 18.34
N LEU A 178 -1.12 -0.31 17.35
CA LEU A 178 -1.37 0.02 15.95
C LEU A 178 -2.86 0.12 15.62
N LEU A 179 -3.75 -0.29 16.54
CA LEU A 179 -5.19 -0.21 16.34
C LEU A 179 -5.69 1.22 16.45
N ALA A 180 -6.60 1.60 15.56
CA ALA A 180 -7.39 2.82 15.73
C ALA A 180 -8.28 2.72 16.98
N LYS A 181 -8.65 3.87 17.55
CA LYS A 181 -9.51 3.91 18.74
C LYS A 181 -10.86 3.21 18.47
N GLY A 182 -11.22 2.28 19.36
CA GLY A 182 -12.47 1.52 19.27
C GLY A 182 -12.40 0.28 18.35
N TYR A 183 -11.23 -0.09 17.89
CA TYR A 183 -11.01 -1.29 17.08
C TYR A 183 -10.23 -2.37 17.85
N ALA A 184 -10.42 -3.62 17.47
CA ALA A 184 -9.70 -4.76 18.02
C ALA A 184 -9.41 -5.81 16.95
N TYR A 185 -8.38 -6.64 17.19
CA TYR A 185 -8.12 -7.82 16.37
C TYR A 185 -9.12 -8.93 16.71
N LYS A 186 -9.55 -9.63 15.66
CA LYS A 186 -10.36 -10.84 15.77
C LYS A 186 -9.66 -11.99 15.05
N ASP A 187 -9.36 -13.07 15.77
CA ASP A 187 -8.84 -14.31 15.19
C ASP A 187 -9.96 -14.97 14.38
N THR A 188 -9.79 -15.04 13.06
CA THR A 188 -10.81 -15.54 12.14
C THR A 188 -11.04 -17.05 12.24
N LYS A 189 -10.07 -17.82 12.77
CA LYS A 189 -10.18 -19.27 12.93
C LYS A 189 -10.87 -19.65 14.24
N LYS A 190 -10.58 -18.90 15.31
CA LYS A 190 -11.09 -19.19 16.68
C LYS A 190 -12.31 -18.37 17.02
N ASP A 191 -12.71 -17.42 16.16
CA ASP A 191 -13.77 -16.43 16.39
C ASP A 191 -13.60 -15.69 17.74
N LYS A 192 -12.35 -15.35 18.07
CA LYS A 192 -11.97 -14.76 19.35
C LYS A 192 -11.38 -13.36 19.18
N TRP A 193 -11.83 -12.44 20.01
CA TRP A 193 -11.26 -11.10 20.13
C TRP A 193 -9.90 -11.12 20.83
N LEU A 194 -8.96 -10.31 20.31
CA LEU A 194 -7.58 -10.18 20.79
C LEU A 194 -7.28 -8.70 21.10
N PRO A 195 -7.91 -8.08 22.11
CA PRO A 195 -7.81 -6.64 22.34
C PRO A 195 -6.39 -6.19 22.72
N ASN A 196 -5.62 -7.05 23.38
CA ASN A 196 -4.28 -6.74 23.91
C ASN A 196 -3.21 -7.65 23.29
N ALA A 197 -3.31 -7.94 21.98
CA ALA A 197 -2.34 -8.81 21.32
C ALA A 197 -0.93 -8.21 21.34
N ASN A 198 0.02 -8.92 21.92
CA ASN A 198 1.45 -8.58 21.94
C ASN A 198 2.17 -9.07 20.68
N SER A 199 1.58 -10.02 19.97
CA SER A 199 2.07 -10.55 18.70
C SER A 199 0.90 -11.01 17.84
N ILE A 200 1.01 -10.84 16.52
CA ILE A 200 0.09 -11.36 15.53
C ILE A 200 0.91 -12.16 14.52
N SER A 201 0.77 -13.49 14.57
CA SER A 201 1.46 -14.43 13.67
C SER A 201 0.49 -15.35 12.92
N SER A 202 -0.80 -15.06 13.02
CA SER A 202 -1.87 -15.78 12.33
C SER A 202 -2.88 -14.80 11.75
N LYS A 203 -3.68 -15.26 10.80
CA LYS A 203 -4.66 -14.41 10.13
C LYS A 203 -5.70 -13.85 11.12
N VAL A 204 -5.78 -12.52 11.15
CA VAL A 204 -6.77 -11.77 11.93
C VAL A 204 -7.49 -10.75 11.03
N THR A 205 -8.68 -10.34 11.43
CA THR A 205 -9.34 -9.12 10.96
C THR A 205 -9.23 -8.02 12.00
N VAL A 206 -9.33 -6.77 11.57
CA VAL A 206 -9.51 -5.61 12.44
C VAL A 206 -10.94 -5.14 12.28
N GLU A 207 -11.68 -5.14 13.36
CA GLU A 207 -13.11 -4.80 13.39
C GLU A 207 -13.41 -3.84 14.55
N LYS A 208 -14.53 -3.10 14.44
CA LYS A 208 -15.01 -2.28 15.54
C LYS A 208 -15.33 -3.18 16.73
N ALA A 209 -14.71 -2.91 17.86
CA ALA A 209 -14.89 -3.73 19.06
C ALA A 209 -16.33 -3.59 19.61
N PRO A 210 -17.01 -4.69 19.96
CA PRO A 210 -18.34 -4.65 20.55
C PRO A 210 -18.32 -4.23 22.04
N PHE A 211 -17.14 -3.95 22.59
CA PHE A 211 -16.88 -3.57 23.98
C PHE A 211 -15.98 -2.32 24.02
N ALA A 212 -15.96 -1.62 25.16
CA ALA A 212 -15.04 -0.52 25.37
C ALA A 212 -13.59 -1.04 25.35
N VAL A 213 -12.82 -0.65 24.33
CA VAL A 213 -11.37 -0.88 24.29
C VAL A 213 -10.73 0.30 25.01
N GLU A 214 -10.52 0.17 26.31
CA GLU A 214 -9.66 1.10 27.03
C GLU A 214 -8.23 0.90 26.53
N LYS A 215 -7.53 2.00 26.24
CA LYS A 215 -6.09 1.95 26.03
C LYS A 215 -5.47 1.54 27.35
N ILE A 216 -5.23 0.25 27.52
CA ILE A 216 -4.41 -0.24 28.64
C ILE A 216 -2.97 0.15 28.28
N TYR A 217 -2.54 1.33 28.73
CA TYR A 217 -1.12 1.60 28.84
C TYR A 217 -0.61 0.68 29.95
N PRO A 218 0.39 -0.16 29.70
CA PRO A 218 1.06 -0.81 30.82
C PRO A 218 1.62 0.34 31.67
N ASN A 219 1.21 0.35 32.93
CA ASN A 219 1.83 1.22 33.91
C ASN A 219 3.34 1.01 33.84
N SER A 220 4.06 2.11 33.63
CA SER A 220 5.52 2.21 33.67
C SER A 220 6.09 1.60 34.93
#